data_164ff80f31c64c7121d8035d0caa6278
#
_entry.id   164ff80f31c64c7121d8035d0caa6278
#
_cell.length_a   1.000
_cell.length_b   1.000
_cell.length_c   1.000
_cell.angle_alpha   90.00
_cell.angle_beta   90.00
_cell.angle_gamma   90.00
#
_symmetry.space_group_name_H-M   'P 1'
#
loop_
_entity.id
_entity.type
_entity.pdbx_description
1 polymer ?
#
loop_
_entity_poly.entity_id
_entity_poly.type
_entity_poly.pdbx_seq_one_letter_code
_entity_poly.pdbx_strand_id
1 'polypeptide(L)'
;MLSFLRGADPPRTNIATNNPIVFEDGRSSVQFHSRSSEYMMTHTIPPTTQDHGASLVQPPFHYHIYQTERFRVRAGTATFWRGIGSAPWITLSAEPGKPSTGQVGPGRYHKFENASKTQDLVIDVQLDPEDYEREQKFFRNFFGYLDDCRKLKVAPSLFQLLVFLHEADTPLGLPLPHERLGVWASRAFLIGMASCGRWLLGYKATYPEYYEDRKST
;
A
#
# COMPACT_ATOMS: atom_id res chain seq x y z
N MET A 1 -1.16 29.02 -3.51
CA MET A 1 -1.00 27.66 -4.05
C MET A 1 -0.32 27.74 -5.40
N LEU A 2 0.69 26.93 -5.63
CA LEU A 2 1.43 26.83 -6.90
C LEU A 2 0.92 25.62 -7.71
N SER A 3 -0.38 25.38 -7.72
CA SER A 3 -1.00 24.23 -8.37
C SER A 3 -0.72 24.11 -9.86
N PHE A 4 -0.36 25.22 -10.51
CA PHE A 4 0.06 25.24 -11.91
C PHE A 4 1.40 24.53 -12.17
N LEU A 5 2.19 24.26 -11.11
CA LEU A 5 3.47 23.51 -11.20
C LEU A 5 3.30 22.01 -11.09
N ARG A 6 2.11 21.52 -10.70
CA ARG A 6 1.86 20.09 -10.70
C ARG A 6 1.51 19.62 -12.11
N GLY A 7 1.95 18.40 -12.43
CA GLY A 7 1.51 17.73 -13.67
C GLY A 7 -0.01 17.57 -13.73
N ALA A 8 -0.54 17.29 -14.91
CA ALA A 8 -1.96 17.00 -15.06
C ALA A 8 -2.35 15.78 -14.20
N ASP A 9 -3.42 15.94 -13.40
CA ASP A 9 -4.01 14.79 -12.69
C ASP A 9 -4.64 13.83 -13.70
N PRO A 10 -4.49 12.51 -13.52
CA PRO A 10 -5.25 11.56 -14.32
C PRO A 10 -6.75 11.73 -14.05
N PRO A 11 -7.63 11.52 -15.06
CA PRO A 11 -9.05 11.31 -14.80
C PRO A 11 -9.23 10.18 -13.79
N ARG A 12 -10.07 10.40 -12.78
CA ARG A 12 -10.26 9.45 -11.69
C ARG A 12 -11.36 8.46 -12.01
N THR A 13 -11.05 7.18 -11.95
CA THR A 13 -12.05 6.11 -12.05
C THR A 13 -12.88 6.07 -10.77
N ASN A 14 -14.20 6.05 -10.86
CA ASN A 14 -15.05 5.92 -9.68
C ASN A 14 -15.04 4.47 -9.18
N ILE A 15 -14.39 4.27 -8.02
CA ILE A 15 -14.29 2.98 -7.32
C ILE A 15 -14.77 3.07 -5.86
N ALA A 16 -15.35 4.21 -5.45
CA ALA A 16 -15.68 4.49 -4.05
C ALA A 16 -16.59 3.43 -3.42
N THR A 17 -17.51 2.85 -4.19
CA THR A 17 -18.46 1.85 -3.71
C THR A 17 -18.06 0.41 -4.04
N ASN A 18 -17.00 0.19 -4.83
CA ASN A 18 -16.60 -1.14 -5.27
C ASN A 18 -15.99 -1.95 -4.12
N ASN A 19 -16.37 -3.20 -4.00
CA ASN A 19 -15.74 -4.18 -3.13
C ASN A 19 -16.04 -5.61 -3.61
N PRO A 20 -15.05 -6.37 -4.10
CA PRO A 20 -13.64 -5.99 -4.22
C PRO A 20 -13.40 -4.86 -5.22
N ILE A 21 -12.30 -4.14 -5.04
CA ILE A 21 -11.77 -3.22 -6.04
C ILE A 21 -10.78 -3.98 -6.90
N VAL A 22 -10.97 -3.90 -8.21
CA VAL A 22 -10.15 -4.61 -9.19
C VAL A 22 -9.26 -3.60 -9.93
N PHE A 23 -7.97 -3.93 -10.06
CA PHE A 23 -6.95 -3.09 -10.67
C PHE A 23 -6.22 -3.85 -11.79
N GLU A 24 -5.37 -3.13 -12.54
CA GLU A 24 -4.46 -3.71 -13.53
C GLU A 24 -5.20 -4.57 -14.57
N ASP A 25 -6.36 -4.09 -15.04
CA ASP A 25 -7.22 -4.76 -16.03
C ASP A 25 -7.68 -6.17 -15.59
N GLY A 26 -7.97 -6.32 -14.30
CA GLY A 26 -8.45 -7.57 -13.73
C GLY A 26 -7.39 -8.45 -13.08
N ARG A 27 -6.12 -8.04 -13.13
CA ARG A 27 -5.01 -8.87 -12.64
C ARG A 27 -4.83 -8.86 -11.13
N SER A 28 -5.16 -7.78 -10.47
CA SER A 28 -5.04 -7.64 -9.02
C SER A 28 -6.30 -7.09 -8.38
N SER A 29 -6.47 -7.32 -7.09
CA SER A 29 -7.63 -6.80 -6.36
C SER A 29 -7.34 -6.59 -4.89
N VAL A 30 -8.16 -5.74 -4.28
CA VAL A 30 -8.24 -5.55 -2.83
C VAL A 30 -9.70 -5.68 -2.42
N GLN A 31 -9.97 -6.59 -1.49
CA GLN A 31 -11.29 -6.79 -0.88
C GLN A 31 -11.24 -6.36 0.58
N PHE A 32 -12.09 -5.42 0.97
CA PHE A 32 -12.27 -5.03 2.37
C PHE A 32 -13.32 -5.90 3.03
N HIS A 33 -13.05 -6.32 4.25
CA HIS A 33 -13.96 -7.09 5.09
C HIS A 33 -14.72 -6.18 6.06
N SER A 34 -15.63 -6.75 6.85
CA SER A 34 -16.32 -6.01 7.90
C SER A 34 -15.39 -5.71 9.07
N ARG A 35 -15.69 -4.67 9.86
CA ARG A 35 -14.93 -4.32 11.08
C ARG A 35 -14.83 -5.43 12.12
N SER A 36 -15.72 -6.41 12.07
CA SER A 36 -15.70 -7.57 12.97
C SER A 36 -14.84 -8.72 12.47
N SER A 37 -14.24 -8.59 11.29
CA SER A 37 -13.38 -9.62 10.71
C SER A 37 -12.01 -9.63 11.37
N GLU A 38 -11.39 -10.81 11.46
CA GLU A 38 -10.03 -10.97 11.99
C GLU A 38 -8.97 -10.21 11.18
N TYR A 39 -9.21 -10.04 9.88
CA TYR A 39 -8.39 -9.28 8.96
C TYR A 39 -9.27 -8.26 8.22
N MET A 40 -8.77 -7.05 8.09
CA MET A 40 -9.52 -5.97 7.48
C MET A 40 -9.63 -6.06 5.96
N MET A 41 -8.66 -6.70 5.31
CA MET A 41 -8.64 -6.81 3.85
C MET A 41 -7.89 -8.02 3.35
N THR A 42 -8.22 -8.42 2.10
CA THR A 42 -7.51 -9.43 1.32
C THR A 42 -6.96 -8.80 0.05
N HIS A 43 -5.70 -9.02 -0.24
CA HIS A 43 -5.07 -8.68 -1.51
C HIS A 43 -4.93 -9.92 -2.39
N THR A 44 -5.22 -9.77 -3.68
CA THR A 44 -4.84 -10.73 -4.73
C THR A 44 -3.73 -10.09 -5.56
N ILE A 45 -2.56 -10.71 -5.57
CA ILE A 45 -1.33 -10.17 -6.15
C ILE A 45 -0.84 -11.15 -7.22
N PRO A 46 -0.85 -10.76 -8.50
CA PRO A 46 -0.37 -11.61 -9.57
C PRO A 46 1.16 -11.80 -9.51
N PRO A 47 1.69 -12.79 -10.22
CA PRO A 47 3.14 -12.96 -10.38
C PRO A 47 3.79 -11.72 -11.01
N THR A 48 5.00 -11.41 -10.56
CA THR A 48 5.86 -10.44 -11.24
C THR A 48 6.40 -11.06 -12.52
N THR A 49 6.11 -10.46 -13.68
CA THR A 49 6.55 -10.90 -14.99
C THR A 49 7.35 -9.82 -15.71
N GLN A 50 8.04 -10.17 -16.79
CA GLN A 50 8.78 -9.18 -17.60
C GLN A 50 7.83 -8.19 -18.28
N ASP A 51 6.65 -8.65 -18.70
CA ASP A 51 5.69 -7.82 -19.45
C ASP A 51 4.96 -6.81 -18.56
N HIS A 52 4.73 -7.16 -17.29
CA HIS A 52 3.88 -6.37 -16.40
C HIS A 52 4.62 -5.79 -15.18
N GLY A 53 5.83 -6.27 -14.88
CA GLY A 53 6.53 -5.88 -13.67
C GLY A 53 5.84 -6.35 -12.38
N ALA A 54 6.18 -5.69 -11.27
CA ALA A 54 5.51 -5.91 -9.98
C ALA A 54 4.12 -5.28 -10.00
N SER A 55 3.15 -5.96 -9.38
CA SER A 55 1.79 -5.43 -9.23
C SER A 55 1.77 -4.15 -8.38
N LEU A 56 0.87 -3.23 -8.71
CA LEU A 56 0.68 -1.99 -7.95
C LEU A 56 0.19 -2.22 -6.51
N VAL A 57 -0.44 -3.38 -6.24
CA VAL A 57 -0.87 -3.75 -4.88
C VAL A 57 0.22 -4.46 -4.07
N GLN A 58 1.39 -4.72 -4.66
CA GLN A 58 2.56 -5.25 -3.98
C GLN A 58 3.34 -4.10 -3.32
N PRO A 59 3.49 -4.11 -1.98
CA PRO A 59 4.06 -2.96 -1.28
C PRO A 59 5.57 -2.81 -1.51
N PRO A 60 6.09 -1.59 -1.72
CA PRO A 60 7.51 -1.31 -1.64
C PRO A 60 8.00 -1.40 -0.19
N PHE A 61 9.31 -1.23 0.06
CA PHE A 61 9.81 -1.08 1.43
C PHE A 61 9.17 0.12 2.11
N HIS A 62 8.49 -0.14 3.23
CA HIS A 62 7.80 0.84 4.06
C HIS A 62 7.83 0.40 5.53
N TYR A 63 7.25 1.19 6.40
CA TYR A 63 6.96 0.81 7.78
C TYR A 63 5.74 1.58 8.29
N HIS A 64 5.03 1.02 9.25
CA HIS A 64 3.96 1.70 9.97
C HIS A 64 4.53 2.36 11.22
N ILE A 65 4.20 3.64 11.47
CA ILE A 65 4.76 4.39 12.61
C ILE A 65 4.23 3.81 13.93
N TYR A 66 2.94 3.44 13.99
CA TYR A 66 2.24 3.10 15.23
C TYR A 66 1.62 1.70 15.21
N GLN A 67 1.48 1.07 14.06
CA GLN A 67 0.71 -0.17 13.91
C GLN A 67 1.61 -1.37 13.69
N THR A 68 1.17 -2.51 14.24
CA THR A 68 1.66 -3.83 13.85
C THR A 68 0.87 -4.31 12.64
N GLU A 69 1.54 -4.75 11.60
CA GLU A 69 0.90 -5.36 10.44
C GLU A 69 0.96 -6.87 10.56
N ARG A 70 -0.23 -7.52 10.49
CA ARG A 70 -0.37 -9.00 10.53
C ARG A 70 -0.78 -9.51 9.16
N PHE A 71 -0.27 -10.68 8.83
CA PHE A 71 -0.46 -11.32 7.53
C PHE A 71 -0.96 -12.76 7.69
N ARG A 72 -1.81 -13.20 6.75
CA ARG A 72 -2.17 -14.61 6.56
C ARG A 72 -2.23 -14.93 5.07
N VAL A 73 -1.38 -15.84 4.60
CA VAL A 73 -1.41 -16.33 3.23
C VAL A 73 -2.52 -17.36 3.09
N ARG A 74 -3.47 -17.10 2.20
CA ARG A 74 -4.63 -17.98 1.91
C ARG A 74 -4.41 -18.85 0.68
N ALA A 75 -3.65 -18.33 -0.31
CA ALA A 75 -3.23 -19.08 -1.50
C ALA A 75 -1.89 -18.57 -1.99
N GLY A 76 -1.10 -19.43 -2.58
CA GLY A 76 0.24 -19.10 -3.07
C GLY A 76 1.30 -19.03 -1.97
N THR A 77 2.36 -18.29 -2.27
CA THR A 77 3.52 -18.14 -1.38
C THR A 77 4.04 -16.71 -1.44
N ALA A 78 4.28 -16.11 -0.28
CA ALA A 78 4.83 -14.78 -0.13
C ALA A 78 6.22 -14.84 0.48
N THR A 79 7.18 -14.11 -0.09
CA THR A 79 8.49 -13.88 0.51
C THR A 79 8.50 -12.50 1.16
N PHE A 80 8.96 -12.43 2.40
CA PHE A 80 9.04 -11.19 3.19
C PHE A 80 10.48 -10.78 3.44
N TRP A 81 10.71 -9.49 3.42
CA TRP A 81 11.96 -8.85 3.86
C TRP A 81 11.68 -7.94 5.04
N ARG A 82 12.61 -7.87 5.98
CA ARG A 82 12.55 -7.00 7.16
C ARG A 82 13.88 -6.34 7.43
N GLY A 83 13.83 -5.03 7.75
CA GLY A 83 15.02 -4.21 7.93
C GLY A 83 15.63 -3.80 6.58
N ILE A 84 16.89 -3.37 6.60
CA ILE A 84 17.64 -2.90 5.42
C ILE A 84 18.41 -4.01 4.70
N GLY A 85 18.34 -5.24 5.22
CA GLY A 85 19.03 -6.38 4.64
C GLY A 85 18.43 -6.81 3.29
N SER A 86 19.29 -7.35 2.41
CA SER A 86 18.85 -7.86 1.10
C SER A 86 18.33 -9.31 1.17
N ALA A 87 18.63 -10.04 2.25
CA ALA A 87 18.19 -11.41 2.41
C ALA A 87 16.72 -11.49 2.85
N PRO A 88 15.93 -12.44 2.33
CA PRO A 88 14.59 -12.72 2.82
C PRO A 88 14.61 -13.02 4.33
N TRP A 89 13.60 -12.50 5.03
CA TRP A 89 13.41 -12.77 6.45
C TRP A 89 12.60 -14.04 6.71
N ILE A 90 11.46 -14.17 6.01
CA ILE A 90 10.56 -15.33 6.15
C ILE A 90 9.79 -15.55 4.86
N THR A 91 9.41 -16.80 4.62
CA THR A 91 8.47 -17.17 3.57
C THR A 91 7.22 -17.72 4.22
N LEU A 92 6.05 -17.18 3.85
CA LEU A 92 4.73 -17.67 4.26
C LEU A 92 4.07 -18.35 3.07
N SER A 93 3.38 -19.47 3.32
CA SER A 93 2.75 -20.25 2.25
C SER A 93 1.43 -20.84 2.74
N ALA A 94 0.48 -20.99 1.81
CA ALA A 94 -0.76 -21.73 2.05
C ALA A 94 -0.58 -23.26 1.98
N GLU A 95 0.62 -23.75 1.66
CA GLU A 95 0.90 -25.17 1.60
C GLU A 95 0.82 -25.82 2.97
N PRO A 96 0.25 -27.04 3.09
CA PRO A 96 0.19 -27.77 4.35
C PRO A 96 1.58 -27.95 4.98
N GLY A 97 1.68 -27.69 6.29
CA GLY A 97 2.91 -27.84 7.06
C GLY A 97 3.90 -26.66 6.92
N LYS A 98 3.57 -25.64 6.15
CA LYS A 98 4.34 -24.38 6.06
C LYS A 98 3.72 -23.31 6.96
N PRO A 99 4.52 -22.34 7.46
CA PRO A 99 3.96 -21.19 8.16
C PRO A 99 3.12 -20.36 7.18
N SER A 100 1.89 -20.03 7.57
CA SER A 100 0.98 -19.22 6.76
C SER A 100 0.71 -17.84 7.34
N THR A 101 1.14 -17.56 8.57
CA THR A 101 0.91 -16.29 9.26
C THR A 101 2.22 -15.65 9.71
N GLY A 102 2.23 -14.33 9.78
CA GLY A 102 3.37 -13.55 10.26
C GLY A 102 2.95 -12.15 10.69
N GLN A 103 3.86 -11.42 11.32
CA GLN A 103 3.60 -10.03 11.72
C GLN A 103 4.87 -9.21 11.75
N VAL A 104 4.72 -7.90 11.53
CA VAL A 104 5.80 -6.92 11.64
C VAL A 104 5.33 -5.79 12.55
N GLY A 105 6.09 -5.52 13.61
CA GLY A 105 5.78 -4.45 14.56
C GLY A 105 6.10 -3.06 14.01
N PRO A 106 5.64 -1.99 14.71
CA PRO A 106 5.83 -0.62 14.29
C PRO A 106 7.30 -0.23 14.17
N GLY A 107 7.58 0.71 13.27
CA GLY A 107 8.91 1.25 13.02
C GLY A 107 9.90 0.27 12.36
N ARG A 108 9.43 -0.88 11.86
CA ARG A 108 10.28 -1.87 11.20
C ARG A 108 10.06 -1.84 9.69
N TYR A 109 11.11 -1.59 8.94
CA TYR A 109 11.09 -1.70 7.48
C TYR A 109 10.73 -3.10 7.03
N HIS A 110 9.78 -3.18 6.14
CA HIS A 110 9.38 -4.45 5.54
C HIS A 110 8.77 -4.26 4.16
N LYS A 111 8.76 -5.31 3.42
CA LYS A 111 7.99 -5.52 2.20
C LYS A 111 7.70 -7.00 2.04
N PHE A 112 6.75 -7.34 1.17
CA PHE A 112 6.56 -8.70 0.72
C PHE A 112 6.31 -8.75 -0.78
N GLU A 113 6.54 -9.90 -1.38
CA GLU A 113 6.36 -10.13 -2.80
C GLU A 113 5.73 -11.50 -3.03
N ASN A 114 4.96 -11.62 -4.10
CA ASN A 114 4.54 -12.93 -4.59
C ASN A 114 5.78 -13.71 -5.04
N ALA A 115 6.05 -14.85 -4.39
CA ALA A 115 7.20 -15.69 -4.68
C ALA A 115 7.02 -16.54 -5.95
N SER A 116 5.77 -16.74 -6.39
CA SER A 116 5.43 -17.54 -7.58
C SER A 116 5.69 -16.75 -8.87
N LYS A 117 6.00 -17.48 -9.93
CA LYS A 117 6.06 -16.94 -11.30
C LYS A 117 4.79 -17.21 -12.11
N THR A 118 3.88 -18.05 -11.59
CA THR A 118 2.73 -18.55 -12.34
C THR A 118 1.41 -18.52 -11.57
N GLN A 119 1.44 -18.34 -10.25
CA GLN A 119 0.26 -18.38 -9.39
C GLN A 119 0.09 -17.08 -8.64
N ASP A 120 -1.15 -16.67 -8.46
CA ASP A 120 -1.48 -15.51 -7.63
C ASP A 120 -1.20 -15.79 -6.16
N LEU A 121 -0.78 -14.74 -5.46
CA LEU A 121 -0.74 -14.70 -4.02
C LEU A 121 -2.04 -14.09 -3.51
N VAL A 122 -2.77 -14.83 -2.65
CA VAL A 122 -3.91 -14.31 -1.90
C VAL A 122 -3.50 -14.15 -0.44
N ILE A 123 -3.48 -12.93 0.06
CA ILE A 123 -2.97 -12.60 1.39
C ILE A 123 -3.92 -11.67 2.13
N ASP A 124 -4.30 -12.07 3.34
CA ASP A 124 -5.05 -11.24 4.28
C ASP A 124 -4.08 -10.32 5.02
N VAL A 125 -4.51 -9.09 5.26
CA VAL A 125 -3.74 -8.05 5.95
C VAL A 125 -4.60 -7.40 7.04
N GLN A 126 -4.00 -7.20 8.22
CA GLN A 126 -4.58 -6.48 9.36
C GLN A 126 -3.58 -5.50 9.93
N LEU A 127 -4.02 -4.32 10.25
CA LEU A 127 -3.26 -3.29 10.96
C LEU A 127 -3.80 -3.14 12.40
N ASP A 128 -2.93 -3.25 13.39
CA ASP A 128 -3.30 -3.17 14.81
C ASP A 128 -2.50 -2.06 15.54
N PRO A 129 -3.17 -1.11 16.24
CA PRO A 129 -4.61 -0.94 16.35
C PRO A 129 -5.26 -0.55 15.03
N GLU A 130 -6.46 -1.09 14.75
CA GLU A 130 -7.21 -0.82 13.53
C GLU A 130 -7.83 0.59 13.55
N ASP A 131 -7.62 1.35 12.48
CA ASP A 131 -8.41 2.54 12.11
C ASP A 131 -9.06 2.29 10.75
N TYR A 132 -10.10 1.47 10.76
CA TYR A 132 -10.74 0.90 9.57
C TYR A 132 -11.10 1.93 8.49
N GLU A 133 -11.66 3.07 8.86
CA GLU A 133 -12.06 4.10 7.90
C GLU A 133 -10.86 4.81 7.29
N ARG A 134 -9.85 5.13 8.11
CA ARG A 134 -8.61 5.76 7.67
C ARG A 134 -7.83 4.84 6.73
N GLU A 135 -7.76 3.58 7.05
CA GLU A 135 -7.06 2.57 6.26
C GLU A 135 -7.78 2.30 4.94
N GLN A 136 -9.12 2.14 4.93
CA GLN A 136 -9.87 2.06 3.67
C GLN A 136 -9.67 3.31 2.82
N LYS A 137 -9.74 4.49 3.42
CA LYS A 137 -9.50 5.75 2.72
C LYS A 137 -8.12 5.75 2.07
N PHE A 138 -7.09 5.34 2.81
CA PHE A 138 -5.73 5.26 2.29
C PHE A 138 -5.62 4.30 1.10
N PHE A 139 -5.96 3.04 1.28
CA PHE A 139 -5.75 2.02 0.26
C PHE A 139 -6.56 2.30 -1.01
N ARG A 140 -7.80 2.77 -0.89
CA ARG A 140 -8.64 3.15 -2.04
C ARG A 140 -8.03 4.30 -2.83
N ASN A 141 -7.59 5.36 -2.15
CA ASN A 141 -6.97 6.51 -2.81
C ASN A 141 -5.61 6.17 -3.42
N PHE A 142 -4.77 5.43 -2.68
CA PHE A 142 -3.42 5.08 -3.11
C PHE A 142 -3.43 4.18 -4.35
N PHE A 143 -4.15 3.06 -4.29
CA PHE A 143 -4.20 2.12 -5.40
C PHE A 143 -5.04 2.64 -6.58
N GLY A 144 -6.15 3.34 -6.31
CA GLY A 144 -6.96 3.97 -7.35
C GLY A 144 -6.16 4.97 -8.17
N TYR A 145 -5.40 5.83 -7.49
CA TYR A 145 -4.54 6.80 -8.16
C TYR A 145 -3.41 6.13 -8.98
N LEU A 146 -2.77 5.10 -8.43
CA LEU A 146 -1.74 4.35 -9.14
C LEU A 146 -2.29 3.68 -10.40
N ASP A 147 -3.48 3.07 -10.32
CA ASP A 147 -4.11 2.40 -11.46
C ASP A 147 -4.55 3.39 -12.55
N ASP A 148 -5.05 4.57 -12.16
CA ASP A 148 -5.38 5.61 -13.13
C ASP A 148 -4.13 6.19 -13.83
N CYS A 149 -3.02 6.37 -13.08
CA CYS A 149 -1.74 6.74 -13.69
C CYS A 149 -1.26 5.66 -14.67
N ARG A 150 -1.36 4.38 -14.29
CA ARG A 150 -1.01 3.24 -15.15
C ARG A 150 -1.82 3.22 -16.45
N LYS A 151 -3.15 3.37 -16.36
CA LYS A 151 -4.06 3.40 -17.54
C LYS A 151 -3.67 4.49 -18.52
N LEU A 152 -3.26 5.64 -18.02
CA LEU A 152 -2.81 6.77 -18.85
C LEU A 152 -1.34 6.69 -19.27
N LYS A 153 -0.59 5.71 -18.76
CA LYS A 153 0.86 5.56 -18.98
C LYS A 153 1.66 6.80 -18.54
N VAL A 154 1.23 7.42 -17.45
CA VAL A 154 1.93 8.56 -16.83
C VAL A 154 2.56 8.15 -15.50
N ALA A 155 3.69 8.75 -15.18
CA ALA A 155 4.32 8.53 -13.88
C ALA A 155 3.45 9.14 -12.76
N PRO A 156 3.20 8.42 -11.65
CA PRO A 156 2.51 9.00 -10.51
C PRO A 156 3.34 10.10 -9.87
N SER A 157 2.67 11.16 -9.41
CA SER A 157 3.32 12.24 -8.68
C SER A 157 3.81 11.76 -7.33
N LEU A 158 5.11 11.88 -7.07
CA LEU A 158 5.69 11.56 -5.77
C LEU A 158 5.03 12.36 -4.64
N PHE A 159 4.72 13.64 -4.86
CA PHE A 159 4.05 14.48 -3.88
C PHE A 159 2.66 13.95 -3.52
N GLN A 160 1.87 13.51 -4.52
CA GLN A 160 0.56 12.92 -4.27
C GLN A 160 0.67 11.62 -3.47
N LEU A 161 1.60 10.74 -3.85
CA LEU A 161 1.83 9.49 -3.12
C LEU A 161 2.23 9.75 -1.67
N LEU A 162 3.12 10.73 -1.43
CA LEU A 162 3.56 11.08 -0.09
C LEU A 162 2.46 11.76 0.74
N VAL A 163 1.51 12.47 0.10
CA VAL A 163 0.31 12.97 0.80
C VAL A 163 -0.55 11.80 1.29
N PHE A 164 -0.77 10.77 0.49
CA PHE A 164 -1.52 9.58 0.92
C PHE A 164 -0.80 8.82 2.03
N LEU A 165 0.49 8.56 1.86
CA LEU A 165 1.32 7.85 2.85
C LEU A 165 1.42 8.60 4.19
N HIS A 166 1.42 9.93 4.16
CA HIS A 166 1.39 10.75 5.37
C HIS A 166 0.08 10.60 6.15
N GLU A 167 -1.06 10.51 5.46
CA GLU A 167 -2.36 10.25 6.09
C GLU A 167 -2.43 8.86 6.74
N ALA A 168 -1.71 7.89 6.19
CA ALA A 168 -1.65 6.53 6.70
C ALA A 168 -0.56 6.29 7.75
N ASP A 169 0.24 7.31 8.12
CA ASP A 169 1.42 7.13 8.98
C ASP A 169 2.37 6.02 8.49
N THR A 170 2.54 5.91 7.16
CA THR A 170 3.26 4.82 6.50
C THR A 170 4.41 5.37 5.62
N PRO A 171 5.55 5.76 6.22
CA PRO A 171 6.70 6.23 5.45
C PRO A 171 7.31 5.13 4.58
N LEU A 172 7.82 5.53 3.40
CA LEU A 172 8.68 4.67 2.59
C LEU A 172 10.03 4.45 3.27
N GLY A 173 10.59 3.26 3.15
CA GLY A 173 11.91 2.93 3.68
C GLY A 173 13.02 3.56 2.85
N LEU A 174 13.74 4.52 3.40
CA LEU A 174 14.94 5.06 2.78
C LEU A 174 16.15 4.12 3.05
N PRO A 175 16.92 3.74 2.02
CA PRO A 175 18.02 2.80 2.14
C PRO A 175 19.28 3.46 2.75
N LEU A 176 19.21 3.83 4.03
CA LEU A 176 20.34 4.39 4.76
C LEU A 176 21.08 3.30 5.55
N PRO A 177 22.42 3.45 5.80
CA PRO A 177 23.24 2.43 6.42
C PRO A 177 22.77 1.97 7.82
N HIS A 178 22.06 2.83 8.55
CA HIS A 178 21.52 2.54 9.86
C HIS A 178 20.00 2.66 9.87
N GLU A 179 19.30 1.56 10.19
CA GLU A 179 17.84 1.50 10.17
C GLU A 179 17.18 2.62 11.00
N ARG A 180 17.70 2.90 12.22
CA ARG A 180 17.16 3.98 13.05
C ARG A 180 17.27 5.36 12.40
N LEU A 181 18.41 5.64 11.77
CA LEU A 181 18.60 6.90 11.02
C LEU A 181 17.67 6.93 9.82
N GLY A 182 17.53 5.81 9.14
CA GLY A 182 16.60 5.64 8.02
C GLY A 182 15.14 5.95 8.43
N VAL A 183 14.68 5.42 9.56
CA VAL A 183 13.33 5.68 10.09
C VAL A 183 13.10 7.18 10.33
N TRP A 184 14.04 7.86 11.01
CA TRP A 184 13.94 9.30 11.25
C TRP A 184 13.96 10.12 9.95
N ALA A 185 14.88 9.81 9.05
CA ALA A 185 15.01 10.48 7.75
C ALA A 185 13.76 10.26 6.88
N SER A 186 13.25 9.03 6.82
CA SER A 186 12.01 8.71 6.08
C SER A 186 10.82 9.51 6.62
N ARG A 187 10.69 9.61 7.94
CA ARG A 187 9.61 10.38 8.57
C ARG A 187 9.73 11.88 8.29
N ALA A 188 10.93 12.45 8.44
CA ALA A 188 11.17 13.85 8.13
C ALA A 188 10.91 14.16 6.64
N PHE A 189 11.38 13.29 5.75
CA PHE A 189 11.14 13.38 4.31
C PHE A 189 9.64 13.32 4.00
N LEU A 190 8.91 12.35 4.57
CA LEU A 190 7.46 12.22 4.38
C LEU A 190 6.73 13.49 4.80
N ILE A 191 6.98 14.02 6.01
CA ILE A 191 6.33 15.21 6.53
C ILE A 191 6.62 16.43 5.63
N GLY A 192 7.89 16.65 5.27
CA GLY A 192 8.29 17.79 4.43
C GLY A 192 7.65 17.74 3.05
N MET A 193 7.75 16.60 2.38
CA MET A 193 7.24 16.43 1.02
C MET A 193 5.70 16.41 0.96
N ALA A 194 5.04 15.77 1.92
CA ALA A 194 3.58 15.79 2.01
C ALA A 194 3.05 17.21 2.30
N SER A 195 3.74 17.97 3.17
CA SER A 195 3.41 19.37 3.42
C SER A 195 3.55 20.23 2.17
N CYS A 196 4.63 20.09 1.42
CA CYS A 196 4.81 20.74 0.12
C CYS A 196 3.70 20.33 -0.86
N GLY A 197 3.41 19.03 -0.97
CA GLY A 197 2.35 18.51 -1.82
C GLY A 197 0.98 19.12 -1.49
N ARG A 198 0.64 19.14 -0.22
CA ARG A 198 -0.66 19.64 0.26
C ARG A 198 -0.78 21.17 0.17
N TRP A 199 0.16 21.91 0.74
CA TRP A 199 0.04 23.36 0.92
C TRP A 199 0.52 24.18 -0.28
N LEU A 200 1.56 23.73 -0.99
CA LEU A 200 2.08 24.44 -2.15
C LEU A 200 1.42 23.97 -3.46
N LEU A 201 1.31 22.65 -3.66
CA LEU A 201 0.83 22.09 -4.91
C LEU A 201 -0.67 21.78 -4.92
N GLY A 202 -1.34 21.73 -3.76
CA GLY A 202 -2.78 21.53 -3.64
C GLY A 202 -3.25 20.10 -3.86
N TYR A 203 -2.39 19.10 -3.62
CA TYR A 203 -2.79 17.70 -3.59
C TYR A 203 -3.66 17.40 -2.37
N LYS A 204 -4.61 16.47 -2.53
CA LYS A 204 -5.55 16.08 -1.47
C LYS A 204 -5.22 14.69 -0.93
N ALA A 205 -5.59 14.46 0.33
CA ALA A 205 -5.45 13.15 0.98
C ALA A 205 -6.55 12.17 0.58
N THR A 206 -7.64 12.68 0.02
CA THR A 206 -8.76 11.86 -0.46
C THR A 206 -9.48 12.53 -1.62
N TYR A 207 -10.05 11.70 -2.48
CA TYR A 207 -10.86 12.08 -3.63
C TYR A 207 -12.17 11.28 -3.59
N PRO A 208 -13.32 11.93 -3.86
CA PRO A 208 -14.63 11.26 -3.76
C PRO A 208 -14.79 10.09 -4.73
N GLU A 209 -14.09 10.12 -5.86
CA GLU A 209 -14.12 9.03 -6.83
C GLU A 209 -13.49 7.74 -6.28
N TYR A 210 -12.56 7.85 -5.32
CA TYR A 210 -11.90 6.70 -4.70
C TYR A 210 -12.52 6.30 -3.37
N TYR A 211 -13.00 7.28 -2.58
CA TYR A 211 -13.56 7.04 -1.25
C TYR A 211 -14.60 8.09 -0.89
N GLU A 212 -15.79 7.66 -0.55
CA GLU A 212 -16.85 8.50 0.03
C GLU A 212 -16.93 8.26 1.53
N ASP A 213 -16.82 9.35 2.32
CA ASP A 213 -17.10 9.27 3.75
C ASP A 213 -18.56 8.86 3.94
N ARG A 214 -18.81 7.66 4.43
CA ARG A 214 -20.15 7.25 4.82
C ARG A 214 -20.55 8.11 6.02
N LYS A 215 -21.40 9.10 5.78
CA LYS A 215 -22.04 9.81 6.88
C LYS A 215 -22.76 8.75 7.69
N SER A 216 -22.42 8.65 8.99
CA SER A 216 -23.16 7.83 9.94
C SER A 216 -24.62 8.30 9.91
N THR A 217 -25.49 7.54 9.26
CA THR A 217 -26.95 7.68 9.36
C THR A 217 -27.41 7.12 10.69
#